data_e254072f408e01719074beb3b053be3e
#
_entry.id   e254072f408e01719074beb3b053be3e
#
_cell.length_a   1.000
_cell.length_b   1.000
_cell.length_c   1.000
_cell.angle_alpha   90.00
_cell.angle_beta   90.00
_cell.angle_gamma   90.00
#
_symmetry.space_group_name_H-M   'P 1'
#
loop_
_entity.id
_entity.type
_entity.pdbx_description
1 polymer ?
#
loop_
_entity_poly.entity_id
_entity_poly.type
_entity_poly.pdbx_seq_one_letter_code
_entity_poly.pdbx_strand_id
1 'polypeptide(L)'
;MTFIFNYKGKNFTEEEIVQRINAGISTESEKSIRLLIMNLSNTQLNILKPLLPDIQEICDCLFLQKYMATITLTNLLFETMVKLTLVYNEANGRTLDDGYEFENIYEKELNKYGKKNLGENIETLYKKNIITSEEHDRLIYLKNSFRNPYSHGSNNKYVESATTKLYESHLGSNEIKENIATVTGNPYLLLDARRTFIRQYGLGYFAEIVNYITTLDKDLRKLYHK
;
A
#
# COMPACT_ATOMS: atom_id res chain seq x y z
N MET A 1 -22.15 -0.03 -18.60
CA MET A 1 -20.85 0.03 -19.29
C MET A 1 -20.13 -1.26 -18.91
N THR A 2 -19.97 -2.20 -19.85
CA THR A 2 -19.36 -3.50 -19.55
C THR A 2 -17.86 -3.35 -19.78
N PHE A 3 -17.06 -3.48 -18.70
CA PHE A 3 -15.61 -3.46 -18.83
C PHE A 3 -15.13 -4.79 -19.41
N ILE A 4 -14.33 -4.73 -20.48
CA ILE A 4 -13.71 -5.89 -21.09
C ILE A 4 -12.22 -5.84 -20.74
N PHE A 5 -11.75 -6.83 -19.99
CA PHE A 5 -10.33 -6.97 -19.65
C PHE A 5 -9.64 -7.85 -20.68
N ASN A 6 -8.57 -7.33 -21.31
CA ASN A 6 -7.72 -8.12 -22.20
C ASN A 6 -6.48 -8.60 -21.44
N TYR A 7 -6.34 -9.91 -21.27
CA TYR A 7 -5.15 -10.52 -20.71
C TYR A 7 -4.62 -11.62 -21.63
N LYS A 8 -3.39 -11.48 -22.11
CA LYS A 8 -2.74 -12.41 -23.06
C LYS A 8 -3.57 -12.70 -24.31
N GLY A 9 -4.20 -11.68 -24.90
CA GLY A 9 -4.98 -11.80 -26.12
C GLY A 9 -6.39 -12.40 -25.92
N LYS A 10 -6.84 -12.63 -24.68
CA LYS A 10 -8.21 -13.05 -24.38
C LYS A 10 -8.95 -11.93 -23.66
N ASN A 11 -10.14 -11.64 -24.18
CA ASN A 11 -11.06 -10.70 -23.54
C ASN A 11 -11.87 -11.44 -22.46
N PHE A 12 -11.93 -10.86 -21.28
CA PHE A 12 -12.75 -11.37 -20.18
C PHE A 12 -13.79 -10.32 -19.80
N THR A 13 -15.02 -10.76 -19.63
CA THR A 13 -16.06 -9.93 -19.03
C THR A 13 -15.86 -9.87 -17.51
N GLU A 14 -16.42 -8.84 -16.88
CA GLU A 14 -16.41 -8.70 -15.42
C GLU A 14 -16.99 -9.96 -14.73
N GLU A 15 -18.07 -10.54 -15.28
CA GLU A 15 -18.67 -11.77 -14.78
C GLU A 15 -17.75 -12.99 -14.89
N GLU A 16 -16.99 -13.13 -16.00
CA GLU A 16 -16.04 -14.22 -16.16
C GLU A 16 -14.82 -14.09 -15.22
N ILE A 17 -14.40 -12.87 -14.94
CA ILE A 17 -13.35 -12.59 -13.95
C ILE A 17 -13.88 -12.97 -12.57
N VAL A 18 -15.09 -12.52 -12.19
CA VAL A 18 -15.74 -12.84 -10.93
C VAL A 18 -15.96 -14.36 -10.78
N GLN A 19 -16.41 -15.05 -11.85
CA GLN A 19 -16.56 -16.50 -11.81
C GLN A 19 -15.23 -17.25 -11.63
N ARG A 20 -14.16 -16.85 -12.31
CA ARG A 20 -12.82 -17.45 -12.16
C ARG A 20 -12.23 -17.19 -10.78
N ILE A 21 -12.43 -15.99 -10.28
CA ILE A 21 -12.06 -15.62 -8.93
C ILE A 21 -12.86 -16.47 -7.92
N ASN A 22 -14.17 -16.68 -8.14
CA ASN A 22 -15.03 -17.49 -7.27
C ASN A 22 -14.72 -18.98 -7.33
N ALA A 23 -14.36 -19.53 -8.49
CA ALA A 23 -14.00 -20.94 -8.64
C ALA A 23 -12.70 -21.32 -7.89
N GLY A 24 -11.81 -20.36 -7.62
CA GLY A 24 -10.59 -20.56 -6.83
C GLY A 24 -10.74 -20.35 -5.32
N ILE A 25 -11.94 -20.00 -4.82
CA ILE A 25 -12.15 -19.58 -3.41
C ILE A 25 -12.96 -20.64 -2.67
N SER A 26 -12.26 -21.31 -1.76
CA SER A 26 -12.85 -22.39 -0.97
C SER A 26 -13.01 -22.08 0.52
N THR A 27 -12.49 -20.96 1.05
CA THR A 27 -12.46 -20.70 2.49
C THR A 27 -13.22 -19.44 2.92
N GLU A 28 -13.77 -19.46 4.15
CA GLU A 28 -14.47 -18.32 4.77
C GLU A 28 -13.56 -17.09 4.93
N SER A 29 -12.26 -17.32 5.15
CA SER A 29 -11.25 -16.26 5.24
C SER A 29 -11.09 -15.49 3.93
N GLU A 30 -11.16 -16.18 2.79
CA GLU A 30 -11.05 -15.54 1.47
C GLU A 30 -12.27 -14.67 1.14
N LYS A 31 -13.46 -15.07 1.54
CA LYS A 31 -14.66 -14.25 1.41
C LYS A 31 -14.56 -12.98 2.23
N SER A 32 -14.05 -13.08 3.46
CA SER A 32 -13.84 -11.93 4.33
C SER A 32 -12.80 -10.95 3.77
N ILE A 33 -11.72 -11.45 3.19
CA ILE A 33 -10.70 -10.64 2.50
C ILE A 33 -11.31 -9.88 1.32
N ARG A 34 -12.13 -10.54 0.50
CA ARG A 34 -12.79 -9.89 -0.63
C ARG A 34 -13.76 -8.81 -0.20
N LEU A 35 -14.57 -9.07 0.82
CA LEU A 35 -15.47 -8.07 1.35
C LEU A 35 -14.70 -6.84 1.85
N LEU A 36 -13.55 -7.04 2.50
CA LEU A 36 -12.68 -5.94 2.92
C LEU A 36 -12.16 -5.14 1.71
N ILE A 37 -11.66 -5.81 0.66
CA ILE A 37 -11.19 -5.14 -0.56
C ILE A 37 -12.32 -4.34 -1.22
N MET A 38 -13.52 -4.91 -1.33
CA MET A 38 -14.69 -4.21 -1.86
C MET A 38 -15.05 -2.99 -1.02
N ASN A 39 -14.98 -3.08 0.31
CA ASN A 39 -15.23 -1.93 1.18
C ASN A 39 -14.17 -0.84 0.99
N LEU A 40 -12.91 -1.20 0.82
CA LEU A 40 -11.82 -0.26 0.55
C LEU A 40 -11.99 0.44 -0.82
N SER A 41 -12.40 -0.30 -1.85
CA SER A 41 -12.67 0.27 -3.19
C SER A 41 -13.85 1.24 -3.21
N ASN A 42 -14.77 1.13 -2.26
CA ASN A 42 -15.92 2.04 -2.09
C ASN A 42 -15.64 3.23 -1.14
N THR A 43 -14.38 3.46 -0.79
CA THR A 43 -13.98 4.60 0.06
C THR A 43 -14.44 5.92 -0.55
N GLN A 44 -15.05 6.77 0.28
CA GLN A 44 -15.49 8.10 -0.12
C GLN A 44 -14.57 9.16 0.50
N LEU A 45 -14.07 10.06 -0.34
CA LEU A 45 -13.18 11.16 0.07
C LEU A 45 -13.73 12.48 -0.47
N ASN A 46 -13.46 13.57 0.21
CA ASN A 46 -13.85 14.92 -0.17
C ASN A 46 -12.63 15.75 -0.60
N ILE A 47 -11.72 16.04 0.32
CA ILE A 47 -10.53 16.87 0.09
C ILE A 47 -9.43 16.02 -0.57
N LEU A 48 -9.18 14.82 -0.06
CA LEU A 48 -8.19 13.89 -0.60
C LEU A 48 -8.75 13.01 -1.74
N LYS A 49 -9.85 13.42 -2.36
CA LYS A 49 -10.49 12.75 -3.50
C LYS A 49 -9.53 12.37 -4.64
N PRO A 50 -8.47 13.14 -4.97
CA PRO A 50 -7.49 12.74 -5.98
C PRO A 50 -6.79 11.41 -5.73
N LEU A 51 -6.83 10.85 -4.49
CA LEU A 51 -6.27 9.54 -4.15
C LEU A 51 -7.18 8.34 -4.50
N LEU A 52 -8.45 8.58 -4.85
CA LEU A 52 -9.41 7.50 -5.13
C LEU A 52 -8.98 6.59 -6.30
N PRO A 53 -8.46 7.10 -7.43
CA PRO A 53 -7.99 6.23 -8.51
C PRO A 53 -6.88 5.26 -8.07
N ASP A 54 -5.92 5.75 -7.29
CA ASP A 54 -4.82 4.92 -6.77
C ASP A 54 -5.33 3.84 -5.81
N ILE A 55 -6.30 4.18 -4.95
CA ILE A 55 -6.95 3.21 -4.05
C ILE A 55 -7.64 2.11 -4.87
N GLN A 56 -8.36 2.48 -5.93
CA GLN A 56 -9.05 1.52 -6.80
C GLN A 56 -8.05 0.60 -7.53
N GLU A 57 -6.97 1.15 -8.10
CA GLU A 57 -5.94 0.37 -8.77
C GLU A 57 -5.28 -0.64 -7.83
N ILE A 58 -5.03 -0.25 -6.57
CA ILE A 58 -4.48 -1.17 -5.56
C ILE A 58 -5.49 -2.28 -5.22
N CYS A 59 -6.78 -1.97 -5.13
CA CYS A 59 -7.83 -2.97 -4.94
C CYS A 59 -7.85 -3.99 -6.09
N ASP A 60 -7.73 -3.52 -7.33
CA ASP A 60 -7.65 -4.39 -8.51
C ASP A 60 -6.42 -5.30 -8.46
N CYS A 61 -5.27 -4.77 -8.06
CA CYS A 61 -4.06 -5.57 -7.84
C CYS A 61 -4.26 -6.66 -6.78
N LEU A 62 -4.97 -6.35 -5.70
CA LEU A 62 -5.30 -7.32 -4.64
C LEU A 62 -6.27 -8.40 -5.16
N PHE A 63 -7.32 -8.03 -5.89
CA PHE A 63 -8.23 -8.98 -6.52
C PHE A 63 -7.49 -9.94 -7.46
N LEU A 64 -6.53 -9.43 -8.22
CA LEU A 64 -5.70 -10.21 -9.12
C LEU A 64 -4.51 -10.91 -8.43
N GLN A 65 -4.42 -10.83 -7.10
CA GLN A 65 -3.33 -11.39 -6.29
C GLN A 65 -1.92 -10.91 -6.71
N LYS A 66 -1.83 -9.66 -7.20
CA LYS A 66 -0.58 -9.01 -7.62
C LYS A 66 0.12 -8.32 -6.43
N TYR A 67 0.46 -9.09 -5.42
CA TYR A 67 0.94 -8.59 -4.13
C TYR A 67 2.16 -7.67 -4.20
N MET A 68 3.10 -7.92 -5.15
CA MET A 68 4.26 -7.03 -5.35
C MET A 68 3.83 -5.67 -5.90
N ALA A 69 2.88 -5.62 -6.84
CA ALA A 69 2.31 -4.36 -7.33
C ALA A 69 1.54 -3.66 -6.21
N THR A 70 0.74 -4.38 -5.45
CA THR A 70 0.01 -3.86 -4.28
C THR A 70 0.94 -3.11 -3.32
N ILE A 71 2.05 -3.72 -2.87
CA ILE A 71 2.95 -3.06 -1.92
C ILE A 71 3.63 -1.82 -2.52
N THR A 72 4.02 -1.90 -3.80
CA THR A 72 4.67 -0.78 -4.50
C THR A 72 3.73 0.41 -4.66
N LEU A 73 2.51 0.17 -5.10
CA LEU A 73 1.49 1.20 -5.26
C LEU A 73 1.03 1.75 -3.90
N THR A 74 0.91 0.90 -2.86
CA THR A 74 0.61 1.38 -1.50
C THR A 74 1.71 2.29 -0.96
N ASN A 75 2.98 2.01 -1.26
CA ASN A 75 4.07 2.90 -0.87
C ASN A 75 3.97 4.26 -1.56
N LEU A 76 3.62 4.28 -2.86
CA LEU A 76 3.38 5.52 -3.59
C LEU A 76 2.18 6.28 -3.03
N LEU A 77 1.07 5.59 -2.80
CA LEU A 77 -0.14 6.15 -2.18
C LEU A 77 0.16 6.77 -0.81
N PHE A 78 0.98 6.09 0.02
CA PHE A 78 1.40 6.60 1.32
C PHE A 78 2.18 7.93 1.19
N GLU A 79 3.15 8.00 0.29
CA GLU A 79 3.91 9.23 0.05
C GLU A 79 3.02 10.35 -0.47
N THR A 80 2.12 10.04 -1.40
CA THR A 80 1.19 11.01 -1.99
C THR A 80 0.18 11.50 -0.95
N MET A 81 -0.36 10.64 -0.12
CA MET A 81 -1.24 10.99 1.01
C MET A 81 -0.58 12.05 1.91
N VAL A 82 0.64 11.79 2.38
CA VAL A 82 1.35 12.70 3.29
C VAL A 82 1.62 14.06 2.63
N LYS A 83 2.06 14.06 1.37
CA LYS A 83 2.32 15.29 0.60
C LYS A 83 1.04 16.09 0.36
N LEU A 84 -0.02 15.44 -0.12
CA LEU A 84 -1.29 16.13 -0.40
C LEU A 84 -1.94 16.68 0.87
N THR A 85 -1.88 15.95 1.99
CA THR A 85 -2.36 16.46 3.28
C THR A 85 -1.68 17.77 3.66
N LEU A 86 -0.36 17.86 3.48
CA LEU A 86 0.39 19.10 3.73
C LEU A 86 -0.01 20.21 2.76
N VAL A 87 -0.15 19.91 1.47
CA VAL A 87 -0.55 20.89 0.45
C VAL A 87 -1.95 21.44 0.73
N TYR A 88 -2.92 20.57 1.00
CA TYR A 88 -4.28 21.02 1.31
C TYR A 88 -4.37 21.77 2.63
N ASN A 89 -3.54 21.44 3.62
CA ASN A 89 -3.43 22.23 4.83
C ASN A 89 -2.92 23.66 4.55
N GLU A 90 -1.90 23.83 3.70
CA GLU A 90 -1.41 25.15 3.30
C GLU A 90 -2.43 25.93 2.44
N ALA A 91 -3.22 25.20 1.67
CA ALA A 91 -4.31 25.78 0.88
C ALA A 91 -5.57 26.13 1.72
N ASN A 92 -5.53 25.91 3.04
CA ASN A 92 -6.67 26.08 3.94
C ASN A 92 -7.92 25.28 3.49
N GLY A 93 -7.70 24.04 3.04
CA GLY A 93 -8.73 23.13 2.58
C GLY A 93 -9.34 23.48 1.23
N ARG A 94 -8.86 24.49 0.51
CA ARG A 94 -9.28 24.75 -0.87
C ARG A 94 -8.98 23.56 -1.76
N THR A 95 -9.89 23.29 -2.69
CA THR A 95 -9.81 22.17 -3.63
C THR A 95 -9.72 22.68 -5.08
N LEU A 96 -9.61 21.77 -6.03
CA LEU A 96 -9.64 22.13 -7.47
C LEU A 96 -10.93 22.85 -7.88
N ASP A 97 -12.01 22.64 -7.15
CA ASP A 97 -13.28 23.35 -7.39
C ASP A 97 -13.21 24.85 -7.07
N ASP A 98 -12.19 25.28 -6.30
CA ASP A 98 -11.94 26.68 -5.95
C ASP A 98 -11.12 27.45 -7.01
N GLY A 99 -10.75 26.82 -8.12
CA GLY A 99 -10.20 27.42 -9.31
C GLY A 99 -8.71 27.84 -9.22
N TYR A 100 -8.33 28.88 -9.99
CA TYR A 100 -6.94 29.28 -10.27
C TYR A 100 -6.10 29.59 -9.02
N GLU A 101 -6.68 30.10 -7.95
CA GLU A 101 -5.93 30.35 -6.70
C GLU A 101 -5.40 29.08 -6.07
N PHE A 102 -6.13 27.99 -6.20
CA PHE A 102 -5.69 26.68 -5.71
C PHE A 102 -4.50 26.16 -6.52
N GLU A 103 -4.52 26.29 -7.85
CA GLU A 103 -3.42 25.80 -8.71
C GLU A 103 -2.08 26.42 -8.36
N ASN A 104 -2.03 27.74 -8.12
CA ASN A 104 -0.81 28.42 -7.72
C ASN A 104 -0.27 27.93 -6.36
N ILE A 105 -1.15 27.75 -5.38
CA ILE A 105 -0.77 27.23 -4.07
C ILE A 105 -0.29 25.79 -4.20
N TYR A 106 -1.04 24.98 -4.96
CA TYR A 106 -0.75 23.56 -5.16
C TYR A 106 0.63 23.34 -5.75
N GLU A 107 0.98 24.03 -6.85
CA GLU A 107 2.28 23.90 -7.51
C GLU A 107 3.43 24.30 -6.57
N LYS A 108 3.29 25.44 -5.90
CA LYS A 108 4.30 25.95 -4.96
C LYS A 108 4.54 24.97 -3.81
N GLU A 109 3.49 24.52 -3.13
CA GLU A 109 3.61 23.69 -1.95
C GLU A 109 3.95 22.24 -2.32
N LEU A 110 3.49 21.73 -3.47
CA LEU A 110 3.90 20.43 -3.99
C LEU A 110 5.41 20.40 -4.28
N ASN A 111 5.96 21.47 -4.88
CA ASN A 111 7.41 21.59 -5.10
C ASN A 111 8.20 21.64 -3.78
N LYS A 112 7.67 22.28 -2.76
CA LYS A 112 8.28 22.35 -1.42
C LYS A 112 8.32 20.99 -0.74
N TYR A 113 7.19 20.30 -0.68
CA TYR A 113 7.06 18.99 -0.03
C TYR A 113 7.58 17.83 -0.89
N GLY A 114 7.56 17.98 -2.22
CA GLY A 114 8.13 17.03 -3.17
C GLY A 114 9.65 16.85 -3.05
N LYS A 115 10.38 17.89 -2.59
CA LYS A 115 11.83 17.82 -2.36
C LYS A 115 12.22 17.16 -1.05
N LYS A 116 11.27 17.00 -0.13
CA LYS A 116 11.47 16.37 1.18
C LYS A 116 11.24 14.86 1.08
N ASN A 117 11.97 14.11 1.87
CA ASN A 117 11.68 12.67 2.01
C ASN A 117 10.42 12.43 2.85
N LEU A 118 9.88 11.20 2.80
CA LEU A 118 8.65 10.84 3.50
C LEU A 118 8.73 11.10 5.02
N GLY A 119 9.88 10.79 5.65
CA GLY A 119 10.06 11.01 7.08
C GLY A 119 10.01 12.49 7.47
N GLU A 120 10.65 13.37 6.68
CA GLU A 120 10.60 14.82 6.89
C GLU A 120 9.18 15.39 6.71
N ASN A 121 8.41 14.82 5.79
CA ASN A 121 7.03 15.22 5.58
C ASN A 121 6.11 14.74 6.73
N ILE A 122 6.29 13.53 7.23
CA ILE A 122 5.57 13.02 8.43
C ILE A 122 5.89 13.90 9.65
N GLU A 123 7.16 14.22 9.87
CA GLU A 123 7.58 15.13 10.92
C GLU A 123 6.96 16.52 10.77
N THR A 124 6.80 16.99 9.52
CA THR A 124 6.14 18.28 9.25
C THR A 124 4.64 18.23 9.59
N LEU A 125 3.93 17.12 9.31
CA LEU A 125 2.54 16.92 9.73
C LEU A 125 2.41 17.01 11.26
N TYR A 126 3.30 16.36 11.98
CA TYR A 126 3.31 16.38 13.45
C TYR A 126 3.57 17.80 14.01
N LYS A 127 4.60 18.49 13.51
CA LYS A 127 4.93 19.88 13.94
C LYS A 127 3.82 20.88 13.65
N LYS A 128 2.99 20.62 12.65
CA LYS A 128 1.81 21.43 12.33
C LYS A 128 0.54 21.00 13.11
N ASN A 129 0.65 20.04 14.01
CA ASN A 129 -0.46 19.47 14.78
C ASN A 129 -1.60 18.92 13.89
N ILE A 130 -1.26 18.43 12.68
CA ILE A 130 -2.21 17.77 11.77
C ILE A 130 -2.43 16.32 12.21
N ILE A 131 -1.39 15.71 12.77
CA ILE A 131 -1.42 14.36 13.35
C ILE A 131 -0.94 14.39 14.80
N THR A 132 -1.42 13.43 15.58
CA THR A 132 -1.02 13.22 16.98
C THR A 132 0.37 12.56 17.06
N SER A 133 0.97 12.52 18.26
CA SER A 133 2.22 11.80 18.51
C SER A 133 2.09 10.30 18.21
N GLU A 134 0.96 9.68 18.57
CA GLU A 134 0.71 8.26 18.31
C GLU A 134 0.65 7.97 16.80
N GLU A 135 -0.06 8.81 16.05
CA GLU A 135 -0.14 8.71 14.58
C GLU A 135 1.22 8.93 13.93
N HIS A 136 2.01 9.91 14.41
CA HIS A 136 3.38 10.13 13.96
C HIS A 136 4.22 8.86 14.10
N ASP A 137 4.28 8.29 15.30
CA ASP A 137 5.08 7.10 15.58
C ASP A 137 4.62 5.90 14.74
N ARG A 138 3.32 5.76 14.55
CA ARG A 138 2.75 4.72 13.71
C ARG A 138 3.10 4.89 12.23
N LEU A 139 3.01 6.11 11.67
CA LEU A 139 3.41 6.38 10.28
C LEU A 139 4.91 6.16 10.07
N ILE A 140 5.76 6.53 11.04
CA ILE A 140 7.19 6.21 11.01
C ILE A 140 7.44 4.70 11.04
N TYR A 141 6.69 3.96 11.87
CA TYR A 141 6.75 2.49 11.87
C TYR A 141 6.38 1.90 10.50
N LEU A 142 5.27 2.33 9.90
CA LEU A 142 4.85 1.87 8.56
C LEU A 142 5.88 2.17 7.48
N LYS A 143 6.46 3.39 7.51
CA LYS A 143 7.55 3.76 6.61
C LYS A 143 8.75 2.81 6.74
N ASN A 144 9.17 2.50 7.95
CA ASN A 144 10.36 1.69 8.20
C ASN A 144 10.12 0.20 7.93
N SER A 145 8.91 -0.31 8.22
CA SER A 145 8.58 -1.73 8.10
C SER A 145 8.16 -2.15 6.70
N PHE A 146 7.51 -1.26 5.94
CA PHE A 146 6.95 -1.57 4.62
C PHE A 146 7.56 -0.73 3.51
N ARG A 147 7.53 0.63 3.61
CA ARG A 147 7.97 1.47 2.51
C ARG A 147 9.46 1.33 2.23
N ASN A 148 10.33 1.50 3.22
CA ASN A 148 11.77 1.52 3.00
C ASN A 148 12.32 0.18 2.48
N PRO A 149 11.98 -0.99 3.05
CA PRO A 149 12.50 -2.27 2.57
C PRO A 149 12.11 -2.58 1.13
N TYR A 150 10.89 -2.19 0.71
CA TYR A 150 10.38 -2.54 -0.62
C TYR A 150 10.64 -1.48 -1.69
N SER A 151 10.86 -0.22 -1.31
CA SER A 151 11.23 0.85 -2.25
C SER A 151 12.74 0.88 -2.56
N HIS A 152 13.58 0.48 -1.60
CA HIS A 152 15.04 0.57 -1.75
C HIS A 152 15.72 -0.81 -1.87
N GLY A 153 14.96 -1.89 -1.95
CA GLY A 153 15.53 -3.24 -2.02
C GLY A 153 16.30 -3.66 -0.77
N SER A 154 16.25 -2.86 0.30
CA SER A 154 16.86 -3.20 1.58
C SER A 154 16.15 -4.39 2.24
N ASN A 155 16.88 -5.12 3.07
CA ASN A 155 16.28 -6.25 3.77
C ASN A 155 15.30 -5.74 4.86
N ASN A 156 14.18 -6.43 4.99
CA ASN A 156 13.27 -6.22 6.10
C ASN A 156 13.80 -6.98 7.32
N LYS A 157 13.91 -6.33 8.47
CA LYS A 157 14.39 -6.96 9.71
C LYS A 157 13.61 -8.23 10.09
N TYR A 158 12.33 -8.30 9.73
CA TYR A 158 11.51 -9.51 9.95
C TYR A 158 11.89 -10.69 9.03
N VAL A 159 12.54 -10.41 7.91
CA VAL A 159 13.03 -11.43 6.96
C VAL A 159 14.48 -11.80 7.25
N GLU A 160 15.28 -10.85 7.77
CA GLU A 160 16.71 -11.04 8.04
C GLU A 160 17.00 -12.08 9.13
N SER A 161 16.12 -12.19 10.13
CA SER A 161 16.27 -13.16 11.22
C SER A 161 15.65 -14.52 10.93
N ALA A 162 15.00 -14.69 9.78
CA ALA A 162 14.34 -15.94 9.44
C ALA A 162 15.36 -17.03 9.09
N THR A 163 15.20 -18.20 9.67
CA THR A 163 15.91 -19.43 9.31
C THR A 163 14.95 -20.41 8.68
N THR A 164 15.44 -21.23 7.77
CA THR A 164 14.65 -22.31 7.15
C THR A 164 15.46 -23.60 7.15
N LYS A 165 14.75 -24.74 7.14
CA LYS A 165 15.33 -26.04 6.95
C LYS A 165 15.49 -26.32 5.46
N LEU A 166 16.69 -26.63 5.04
CA LEU A 166 17.01 -27.09 3.69
C LEU A 166 17.23 -28.61 3.74
N TYR A 167 16.61 -29.31 2.82
CA TYR A 167 16.80 -30.74 2.65
C TYR A 167 17.61 -30.99 1.38
N GLU A 168 18.82 -31.49 1.56
CA GLU A 168 19.72 -31.86 0.45
C GLU A 168 19.63 -33.34 0.21
N SER A 169 19.33 -33.74 -1.04
CA SER A 169 19.43 -35.12 -1.51
C SER A 169 20.40 -35.19 -2.68
N HIS A 170 21.32 -36.13 -2.66
CA HIS A 170 22.18 -36.40 -3.82
C HIS A 170 21.55 -37.46 -4.70
N LEU A 171 21.57 -37.22 -6.02
CA LEU A 171 21.14 -38.19 -7.02
C LEU A 171 21.96 -39.49 -6.83
N GLY A 172 21.27 -40.59 -6.48
CA GLY A 172 21.89 -41.89 -6.24
C GLY A 172 22.10 -42.24 -4.77
N SER A 173 21.79 -41.35 -3.83
CA SER A 173 21.75 -41.68 -2.40
C SER A 173 20.35 -41.55 -1.85
N ASN A 174 19.97 -42.44 -0.95
CA ASN A 174 18.70 -42.37 -0.19
C ASN A 174 18.85 -41.49 1.07
N GLU A 175 19.98 -40.82 1.24
CA GLU A 175 20.20 -39.94 2.37
C GLU A 175 19.67 -38.53 2.10
N ILE A 176 18.78 -38.05 3.00
CA ILE A 176 18.33 -36.68 3.05
C ILE A 176 19.04 -36.02 4.22
N LYS A 177 19.88 -35.00 3.95
CA LYS A 177 20.52 -34.17 4.97
C LYS A 177 19.70 -32.92 5.24
N GLU A 178 19.37 -32.71 6.51
CA GLU A 178 18.71 -31.49 6.97
C GLU A 178 19.79 -30.47 7.36
N ASN A 179 19.77 -29.29 6.72
CA ASN A 179 20.63 -28.16 7.04
C ASN A 179 19.76 -26.96 7.45
N ILE A 180 20.22 -26.16 8.41
CA ILE A 180 19.60 -24.90 8.77
C ILE A 180 20.33 -23.81 8.00
N ALA A 181 19.59 -23.08 7.15
CA ALA A 181 20.11 -21.93 6.42
C ALA A 181 19.47 -20.64 6.90
N THR A 182 20.24 -19.55 6.94
CA THR A 182 19.68 -18.21 7.11
C THR A 182 19.08 -17.76 5.79
N VAL A 183 17.90 -17.15 5.85
CA VAL A 183 17.20 -16.64 4.66
C VAL A 183 18.05 -15.62 3.91
N THR A 184 18.83 -14.79 4.62
CA THR A 184 19.73 -13.78 4.05
C THR A 184 20.91 -14.36 3.28
N GLY A 185 21.33 -15.56 3.61
CA GLY A 185 22.46 -16.24 2.90
C GLY A 185 22.07 -16.86 1.56
N ASN A 186 20.78 -16.90 1.22
CA ASN A 186 20.28 -17.51 0.00
C ASN A 186 19.28 -16.59 -0.73
N PRO A 187 19.62 -16.07 -1.93
CA PRO A 187 18.75 -15.12 -2.64
C PRO A 187 17.36 -15.67 -3.00
N TYR A 188 17.24 -16.98 -3.25
CA TYR A 188 15.92 -17.59 -3.53
C TYR A 188 15.04 -17.61 -2.28
N LEU A 189 15.60 -17.99 -1.13
CA LEU A 189 14.89 -17.99 0.15
C LEU A 189 14.51 -16.57 0.58
N LEU A 190 15.39 -15.60 0.35
CA LEU A 190 15.13 -14.19 0.64
C LEU A 190 13.95 -13.66 -0.18
N LEU A 191 13.92 -13.96 -1.49
CA LEU A 191 12.83 -13.54 -2.36
C LEU A 191 11.50 -14.22 -2.00
N ASP A 192 11.53 -15.49 -1.62
CA ASP A 192 10.33 -16.21 -1.20
C ASP A 192 9.81 -15.72 0.15
N ALA A 193 10.68 -15.47 1.12
CA ALA A 193 10.32 -14.89 2.40
C ALA A 193 9.71 -13.48 2.24
N ARG A 194 10.26 -12.65 1.34
CA ARG A 194 9.68 -11.35 1.00
C ARG A 194 8.27 -11.49 0.39
N ARG A 195 8.07 -12.41 -0.54
CA ARG A 195 6.75 -12.68 -1.13
C ARG A 195 5.74 -13.16 -0.09
N THR A 196 6.17 -14.05 0.80
CA THR A 196 5.35 -14.57 1.89
C THR A 196 4.96 -13.44 2.85
N PHE A 197 5.90 -12.59 3.25
CA PHE A 197 5.63 -11.42 4.08
C PHE A 197 4.59 -10.49 3.44
N ILE A 198 4.75 -10.17 2.15
CA ILE A 198 3.82 -9.29 1.44
C ILE A 198 2.42 -9.91 1.35
N ARG A 199 2.32 -11.20 1.07
CA ARG A 199 1.02 -11.90 1.04
C ARG A 199 0.33 -11.84 2.39
N GLN A 200 1.07 -11.98 3.47
CA GLN A 200 0.53 -12.00 4.83
C GLN A 200 0.11 -10.61 5.33
N TYR A 201 0.90 -9.59 5.04
CA TYR A 201 0.74 -8.27 5.65
C TYR A 201 0.33 -7.16 4.68
N GLY A 202 0.45 -7.37 3.37
CA GLY A 202 0.23 -6.32 2.36
C GLY A 202 -1.19 -5.74 2.38
N LEU A 203 -2.21 -6.58 2.54
CA LEU A 203 -3.60 -6.12 2.65
C LEU A 203 -3.82 -5.27 3.92
N GLY A 204 -3.28 -5.73 5.07
CA GLY A 204 -3.39 -4.99 6.33
C GLY A 204 -2.69 -3.62 6.25
N TYR A 205 -1.50 -3.58 5.64
CA TYR A 205 -0.78 -2.33 5.40
C TYR A 205 -1.57 -1.37 4.52
N PHE A 206 -2.11 -1.84 3.39
CA PHE A 206 -2.94 -1.03 2.51
C PHE A 206 -4.20 -0.51 3.23
N ALA A 207 -4.92 -1.39 3.93
CA ALA A 207 -6.11 -1.00 4.69
C ALA A 207 -5.80 0.07 5.75
N GLU A 208 -4.65 -0.01 6.40
CA GLU A 208 -4.22 0.99 7.37
C GLU A 208 -3.93 2.35 6.70
N ILE A 209 -3.27 2.37 5.54
CA ILE A 209 -3.05 3.61 4.77
C ILE A 209 -4.38 4.24 4.34
N VAL A 210 -5.35 3.44 3.85
CA VAL A 210 -6.69 3.96 3.48
C VAL A 210 -7.43 4.52 4.71
N ASN A 211 -7.27 3.89 5.88
CA ASN A 211 -7.84 4.42 7.11
C ASN A 211 -7.24 5.78 7.50
N TYR A 212 -5.92 5.95 7.37
CA TYR A 212 -5.27 7.26 7.57
C TYR A 212 -5.76 8.30 6.57
N ILE A 213 -5.88 7.95 5.28
CA ILE A 213 -6.43 8.85 4.26
C ILE A 213 -7.82 9.32 4.67
N THR A 214 -8.70 8.40 5.08
CA THR A 214 -10.06 8.70 5.48
C THR A 214 -10.13 9.60 6.73
N THR A 215 -9.25 9.37 7.70
CA THR A 215 -9.16 10.17 8.93
C THR A 215 -8.67 11.58 8.60
N LEU A 216 -7.57 11.71 7.87
CA LEU A 216 -7.01 13.00 7.46
C LEU A 216 -7.98 13.81 6.58
N ASP A 217 -8.70 13.16 5.67
CA ASP A 217 -9.75 13.80 4.86
C ASP A 217 -10.85 14.42 5.74
N LYS A 218 -11.32 13.66 6.74
CA LYS A 218 -12.33 14.15 7.70
C LYS A 218 -11.81 15.31 8.55
N ASP A 219 -10.57 15.24 9.00
CA ASP A 219 -10.00 16.26 9.88
C ASP A 219 -9.69 17.56 9.13
N LEU A 220 -9.16 17.48 7.91
CA LEU A 220 -9.03 18.63 7.03
C LEU A 220 -10.40 19.27 6.76
N ARG A 221 -11.43 18.45 6.49
CA ARG A 221 -12.78 18.97 6.28
C ARG A 221 -13.33 19.69 7.51
N LYS A 222 -13.17 19.15 8.71
CA LYS A 222 -13.61 19.82 9.96
C LYS A 222 -12.90 21.15 10.19
N LEU A 223 -11.61 21.23 9.81
CA LEU A 223 -10.82 22.45 9.99
C LEU A 223 -11.28 23.57 9.07
N TYR A 224 -11.64 23.28 7.82
CA TYR A 224 -11.78 24.29 6.76
C TYR A 224 -13.20 24.42 6.20
N HIS A 225 -14.07 23.44 6.36
CA HIS A 225 -15.46 23.45 5.86
C HIS A 225 -16.46 23.34 7.02
N LYS A 226 -16.47 24.37 7.89
CA LYS A 226 -17.44 24.50 8.98
C LYS A 226 -18.78 24.99 8.48
#